data_a4073a9205e114edfe362e9d24c07b51
#
_entry.id   a4073a9205e114edfe362e9d24c07b51
#
_cell.length_a   1.000
_cell.length_b   1.000
_cell.length_c   1.000
_cell.angle_alpha   90.00
_cell.angle_beta   90.00
_cell.angle_gamma   90.00
#
_symmetry.space_group_name_H-M   'P 1'
#
loop_
_entity.id
_entity.type
_entity.pdbx_description
1 polymer ?
#
loop_
_entity_poly.entity_id
_entity_poly.type
_entity_poly.pdbx_seq_one_letter_code
_entity_poly.pdbx_strand_id
1 'polypeptide(L)'
;KKSPEYLKVLRNEMSRQLADSGTAHRFPKGHVPANKGRKMNAGVYAKVSATMFKKGHMPDNTLYDGAETIRKDKNGHRYVYVRISLGKWVPKHVLLWQQAHGQVPKDYNIVFRDGNTLNCTLENLECISNAELMQRNSLHNLPGEVKELVYLKGRLSRAINESNNQ
;
A
#
# COMPACT_ATOMS: atom_id res chain seq x y z
N LYS A 1 25.71 -19.38 -12.02
CA LYS A 1 24.58 -18.42 -11.90
C LYS A 1 24.18 -18.01 -13.33
N LYS A 2 22.90 -18.10 -13.67
CA LYS A 2 22.40 -17.71 -14.99
C LYS A 2 22.50 -16.18 -15.15
N SER A 3 22.85 -15.71 -16.35
CA SER A 3 23.02 -14.27 -16.60
C SER A 3 21.68 -13.52 -16.46
N PRO A 4 21.69 -12.22 -16.09
CA PRO A 4 20.47 -11.40 -16.02
C PRO A 4 19.68 -11.37 -17.33
N GLU A 5 20.38 -11.38 -18.46
CA GLU A 5 19.77 -11.43 -19.79
C GLU A 5 19.02 -12.73 -20.06
N TYR A 6 19.63 -13.86 -19.71
CA TYR A 6 18.98 -15.17 -19.81
C TYR A 6 17.69 -15.22 -18.96
N LEU A 7 17.71 -14.68 -17.74
CA LEU A 7 16.54 -14.62 -16.87
C LEU A 7 15.44 -13.71 -17.45
N LYS A 8 15.80 -12.65 -18.13
CA LYS A 8 14.86 -11.74 -18.82
C LYS A 8 14.17 -12.43 -19.99
N VAL A 9 14.93 -13.16 -20.82
CA VAL A 9 14.40 -13.95 -21.94
C VAL A 9 13.44 -15.01 -21.42
N LEU A 10 13.85 -15.78 -20.42
CA LEU A 10 13.03 -16.83 -19.80
C LEU A 10 11.71 -16.26 -19.24
N ARG A 11 11.76 -15.11 -18.57
CA ARG A 11 10.56 -14.44 -18.02
C ARG A 11 9.59 -14.03 -19.14
N ASN A 12 10.12 -13.47 -20.23
CA ASN A 12 9.30 -13.06 -21.36
C ASN A 12 8.66 -14.26 -22.07
N GLU A 13 9.38 -15.37 -22.18
CA GLU A 13 8.89 -16.59 -22.78
C GLU A 13 7.81 -17.27 -21.93
N MET A 14 8.00 -17.36 -20.61
CA MET A 14 6.97 -17.78 -19.66
C MET A 14 5.74 -16.89 -19.67
N SER A 15 5.92 -15.57 -19.79
CA SER A 15 4.82 -14.61 -19.87
C SER A 15 3.99 -14.81 -21.15
N ARG A 16 4.63 -15.07 -22.30
CA ARG A 16 3.95 -15.41 -23.55
C ARG A 16 3.19 -16.72 -23.43
N GLN A 17 3.82 -17.78 -22.93
CA GLN A 17 3.15 -19.07 -22.72
C GLN A 17 1.94 -18.97 -21.79
N LEU A 18 2.03 -18.14 -20.71
CA LEU A 18 0.90 -17.86 -19.83
C LEU A 18 -0.22 -17.06 -20.52
N ALA A 19 0.13 -16.14 -21.42
CA ALA A 19 -0.86 -15.39 -22.19
C ALA A 19 -1.60 -16.30 -23.21
N ASP A 20 -0.86 -17.17 -23.88
CA ASP A 20 -1.42 -18.04 -24.93
C ASP A 20 -2.20 -19.25 -24.35
N SER A 21 -1.67 -19.87 -23.27
CA SER A 21 -2.28 -21.05 -22.64
C SER A 21 -3.14 -20.72 -21.42
N GLY A 22 -2.91 -19.57 -20.81
CA GLY A 22 -3.51 -19.21 -19.51
C GLY A 22 -5.02 -19.04 -19.51
N THR A 23 -5.65 -18.85 -20.67
CA THR A 23 -7.11 -18.77 -20.81
C THR A 23 -7.76 -20.14 -20.92
N ALA A 24 -7.06 -21.12 -21.52
CA ALA A 24 -7.58 -22.48 -21.70
C ALA A 24 -7.75 -23.27 -20.40
N HIS A 25 -6.96 -22.90 -19.36
CA HIS A 25 -6.97 -23.57 -18.05
C HIS A 25 -7.67 -22.78 -16.95
N ARG A 26 -8.24 -21.61 -17.26
CA ARG A 26 -9.00 -20.83 -16.28
C ARG A 26 -10.39 -21.43 -16.10
N PHE A 27 -10.78 -21.56 -14.84
CA PHE A 27 -12.17 -21.89 -14.53
C PHE A 27 -13.10 -20.80 -15.06
N PRO A 28 -14.20 -21.16 -15.72
CA PRO A 28 -15.18 -20.19 -16.20
C PRO A 28 -15.77 -19.38 -15.02
N LYS A 29 -16.20 -18.13 -15.30
CA LYS A 29 -16.86 -17.29 -14.29
C LYS A 29 -18.07 -18.04 -13.72
N GLY A 30 -18.13 -18.16 -12.39
CA GLY A 30 -19.19 -18.91 -11.71
C GLY A 30 -18.88 -20.40 -11.50
N HIS A 31 -17.70 -20.88 -11.91
CA HIS A 31 -17.30 -22.26 -11.62
C HIS A 31 -17.37 -22.57 -10.12
N VAL A 32 -18.07 -23.63 -9.79
CA VAL A 32 -18.15 -24.14 -8.42
C VAL A 32 -17.19 -25.32 -8.31
N PRO A 33 -16.12 -25.20 -7.47
CA PRO A 33 -15.19 -26.31 -7.28
C PRO A 33 -15.91 -27.56 -6.77
N ALA A 34 -15.52 -28.74 -7.24
CA ALA A 34 -16.14 -30.00 -6.86
C ALA A 34 -16.10 -30.32 -5.36
N ASN A 35 -15.17 -29.68 -4.64
CA ASN A 35 -15.01 -29.80 -3.19
C ASN A 35 -15.70 -28.68 -2.39
N LYS A 36 -16.41 -27.74 -3.05
CA LYS A 36 -17.11 -26.66 -2.33
C LYS A 36 -18.18 -27.25 -1.41
N GLY A 37 -18.12 -26.90 -0.14
CA GLY A 37 -19.07 -27.39 0.88
C GLY A 37 -18.80 -28.83 1.37
N ARG A 38 -17.85 -29.54 0.82
CA ARG A 38 -17.47 -30.87 1.30
C ARG A 38 -16.51 -30.75 2.48
N LYS A 39 -16.80 -31.49 3.54
CA LYS A 39 -15.85 -31.63 4.65
C LYS A 39 -14.73 -32.59 4.23
N MET A 40 -13.52 -32.28 4.65
CA MET A 40 -12.37 -33.16 4.43
C MET A 40 -12.62 -34.53 5.09
N ASN A 41 -12.18 -35.61 4.43
CA ASN A 41 -12.27 -36.95 5.01
C ASN A 41 -11.47 -36.99 6.33
N ALA A 42 -12.04 -37.66 7.35
CA ALA A 42 -11.47 -37.71 8.68
C ALA A 42 -10.03 -38.25 8.71
N GLY A 43 -9.71 -39.27 7.91
CA GLY A 43 -8.37 -39.84 7.81
C GLY A 43 -7.35 -38.88 7.19
N VAL A 44 -7.78 -38.11 6.18
CA VAL A 44 -6.94 -37.05 5.58
C VAL A 44 -6.79 -35.89 6.56
N TYR A 45 -7.87 -35.47 7.20
CA TYR A 45 -7.82 -34.41 8.23
C TYR A 45 -6.86 -34.74 9.37
N ALA A 46 -6.89 -35.96 9.89
CA ALA A 46 -5.98 -36.40 10.94
C ALA A 46 -4.49 -36.26 10.53
N LYS A 47 -4.16 -36.59 9.28
CA LYS A 47 -2.77 -36.48 8.77
C LYS A 47 -2.31 -35.03 8.60
N VAL A 48 -3.18 -34.13 8.14
CA VAL A 48 -2.79 -32.76 7.81
C VAL A 48 -3.06 -31.78 8.96
N SER A 49 -3.89 -32.15 9.95
CA SER A 49 -4.29 -31.27 11.07
C SER A 49 -3.12 -30.81 11.93
N ALA A 50 -2.02 -31.59 11.99
CA ALA A 50 -0.81 -31.24 12.72
C ALA A 50 -0.09 -30.03 12.09
N THR A 51 -0.17 -29.89 10.76
CA THR A 51 0.49 -28.82 10.00
C THR A 51 -0.46 -27.67 9.62
N MET A 52 -1.76 -27.82 9.88
CA MET A 52 -2.73 -26.75 9.63
C MET A 52 -2.60 -25.61 10.64
N PHE A 53 -2.77 -24.39 10.15
CA PHE A 53 -2.92 -23.24 11.03
C PHE A 53 -4.15 -23.41 11.91
N LYS A 54 -3.96 -23.37 13.22
CA LYS A 54 -5.05 -23.45 14.21
C LYS A 54 -5.69 -22.08 14.37
N LYS A 55 -6.99 -22.06 14.69
CA LYS A 55 -7.68 -20.81 15.01
C LYS A 55 -6.96 -20.11 16.17
N GLY A 56 -6.60 -18.85 15.97
CA GLY A 56 -5.83 -18.06 16.96
C GLY A 56 -4.32 -18.21 16.86
N HIS A 57 -3.80 -19.03 15.93
CA HIS A 57 -2.36 -19.08 15.67
C HIS A 57 -1.89 -17.72 15.11
N MET A 58 -0.84 -17.21 15.73
CA MET A 58 -0.17 -15.98 15.30
C MET A 58 1.05 -16.35 14.47
N PRO A 59 1.27 -15.74 13.29
CA PRO A 59 2.53 -15.92 12.55
C PRO A 59 3.74 -15.54 13.40
N ASP A 60 4.84 -16.27 13.27
CA ASP A 60 6.06 -16.04 14.06
C ASP A 60 6.66 -14.65 13.84
N ASN A 61 6.41 -14.04 12.67
CA ASN A 61 6.83 -12.68 12.32
C ASN A 61 5.85 -11.60 12.80
N THR A 62 4.86 -11.95 13.62
CA THR A 62 3.90 -10.97 14.15
C THR A 62 4.59 -10.06 15.15
N LEU A 63 4.65 -8.76 14.82
CA LEU A 63 5.23 -7.76 15.69
C LEU A 63 4.36 -7.54 16.95
N TYR A 64 4.99 -7.16 18.05
CA TYR A 64 4.32 -6.84 19.32
C TYR A 64 3.58 -5.49 19.25
N ASP A 65 2.66 -5.27 20.18
CA ASP A 65 1.95 -3.99 20.30
C ASP A 65 2.92 -2.90 20.79
N GLY A 66 2.93 -1.75 20.14
CA GLY A 66 3.93 -0.71 20.28
C GLY A 66 5.08 -0.79 19.27
N ALA A 67 5.19 -1.86 18.50
CA ALA A 67 6.23 -1.96 17.46
C ALA A 67 6.06 -0.89 16.39
N GLU A 68 7.18 -0.33 15.94
CA GLU A 68 7.23 0.69 14.90
C GLU A 68 7.69 0.10 13.57
N THR A 69 7.08 0.54 12.49
CA THR A 69 7.50 0.19 11.12
C THR A 69 7.42 1.40 10.21
N ILE A 70 8.35 1.48 9.25
CA ILE A 70 8.29 2.50 8.21
C ILE A 70 7.56 1.89 7.01
N ARG A 71 6.46 2.53 6.60
CA ARG A 71 5.69 2.14 5.43
C ARG A 71 5.74 3.23 4.38
N LYS A 72 5.84 2.80 3.13
CA LYS A 72 5.81 3.67 1.96
C LYS A 72 4.38 3.72 1.42
N ASP A 73 3.88 4.91 1.17
CA ASP A 73 2.59 5.10 0.51
C ASP A 73 2.71 4.92 -1.02
N LYS A 74 1.58 4.96 -1.72
CA LYS A 74 1.53 4.85 -3.18
C LYS A 74 2.26 5.97 -3.93
N ASN A 75 2.46 7.12 -3.28
CA ASN A 75 3.16 8.29 -3.84
C ASN A 75 4.67 8.28 -3.54
N GLY A 76 5.12 7.31 -2.75
CA GLY A 76 6.52 7.16 -2.40
C GLY A 76 6.93 7.79 -1.07
N HIS A 77 6.04 8.50 -0.38
CA HIS A 77 6.32 9.05 0.94
C HIS A 77 6.40 7.96 2.00
N ARG A 78 7.31 8.11 2.95
CA ARG A 78 7.54 7.14 4.03
C ARG A 78 6.97 7.69 5.32
N TYR A 79 6.19 6.88 6.02
CA TYR A 79 5.61 7.24 7.32
C TYR A 79 5.94 6.19 8.35
N VAL A 80 6.15 6.62 9.60
CA VAL A 80 6.28 5.73 10.74
C VAL A 80 4.89 5.33 11.22
N TYR A 81 4.64 4.03 11.31
CA TYR A 81 3.41 3.46 11.86
C TYR A 81 3.72 2.73 13.17
N VAL A 82 2.82 2.84 14.12
CA VAL A 82 2.87 2.14 15.40
C VAL A 82 1.74 1.12 15.45
N ARG A 83 2.03 -0.09 15.88
CA ARG A 83 1.02 -1.10 16.12
C ARG A 83 0.30 -0.81 17.44
N ILE A 84 -1.01 -0.68 17.40
CA ILE A 84 -1.85 -0.49 18.59
C ILE A 84 -2.39 -1.85 19.09
N SER A 85 -2.78 -2.70 18.16
CA SER A 85 -3.28 -4.05 18.43
C SER A 85 -3.14 -4.92 17.20
N LEU A 86 -3.49 -6.19 17.31
CA LEU A 86 -3.45 -7.13 16.19
C LEU A 86 -4.21 -6.58 14.97
N GLY A 87 -3.48 -6.43 13.87
CA GLY A 87 -4.01 -5.91 12.60
C GLY A 87 -4.27 -4.40 12.57
N LYS A 88 -4.14 -3.68 13.68
CA LYS A 88 -4.40 -2.24 13.76
C LYS A 88 -3.10 -1.45 13.88
N TRP A 89 -2.81 -0.69 12.84
CA TRP A 89 -1.66 0.19 12.73
C TRP A 89 -2.11 1.63 12.59
N VAL A 90 -1.49 2.54 13.32
CA VAL A 90 -1.80 3.97 13.29
C VAL A 90 -0.52 4.74 12.96
N PRO A 91 -0.59 5.81 12.14
CA PRO A 91 0.56 6.67 11.91
C PRO A 91 1.06 7.29 13.22
N LYS A 92 2.37 7.23 13.47
CA LYS A 92 2.99 7.72 14.71
C LYS A 92 2.69 9.19 15.00
N HIS A 93 2.76 10.06 13.99
CA HIS A 93 2.48 11.49 14.13
C HIS A 93 1.05 11.76 14.61
N VAL A 94 0.07 10.99 14.13
CA VAL A 94 -1.33 11.11 14.57
C VAL A 94 -1.47 10.66 16.02
N LEU A 95 -0.83 9.55 16.39
CA LEU A 95 -0.86 9.03 17.75
C LEU A 95 -0.24 10.02 18.74
N LEU A 96 0.92 10.57 18.42
CA LEU A 96 1.60 11.58 19.27
C LEU A 96 0.75 12.85 19.45
N TRP A 97 0.14 13.32 18.36
CA TRP A 97 -0.75 14.47 18.44
C TRP A 97 -1.95 14.20 19.33
N GLN A 98 -2.59 13.04 19.15
CA GLN A 98 -3.77 12.65 19.95
C GLN A 98 -3.45 12.51 21.44
N GLN A 99 -2.27 12.03 21.77
CA GLN A 99 -1.83 11.91 23.17
C GLN A 99 -1.63 13.28 23.83
N ALA A 100 -1.15 14.28 23.10
CA ALA A 100 -0.84 15.61 23.62
C ALA A 100 -2.04 16.56 23.59
N HIS A 101 -2.87 16.52 22.52
CA HIS A 101 -3.90 17.51 22.26
C HIS A 101 -5.31 16.91 22.13
N GLY A 102 -5.45 15.60 22.26
CA GLY A 102 -6.72 14.92 22.08
C GLY A 102 -7.04 14.59 20.62
N GLN A 103 -8.29 14.23 20.36
CA GLN A 103 -8.70 13.79 19.03
C GLN A 103 -8.58 14.90 17.98
N VAL A 104 -8.09 14.53 16.80
CA VAL A 104 -8.03 15.44 15.65
C VAL A 104 -9.47 15.75 15.20
N PRO A 105 -9.85 17.04 15.09
CA PRO A 105 -11.18 17.42 14.63
C PRO A 105 -11.45 16.91 13.21
N LYS A 106 -12.73 16.71 12.89
CA LYS A 106 -13.14 16.40 11.51
C LYS A 106 -12.68 17.55 10.59
N ASP A 107 -12.23 17.20 9.39
CA ASP A 107 -11.74 18.15 8.37
C ASP A 107 -10.40 18.84 8.70
N TYR A 108 -9.66 18.30 9.67
CA TYR A 108 -8.29 18.69 9.99
C TYR A 108 -7.31 17.57 9.70
N ASN A 109 -6.08 17.95 9.36
CA ASN A 109 -4.97 17.04 9.13
C ASN A 109 -3.75 17.46 9.95
N ILE A 110 -2.95 16.48 10.33
CA ILE A 110 -1.67 16.71 10.97
C ILE A 110 -0.61 16.70 9.88
N VAL A 111 0.15 17.77 9.80
CA VAL A 111 1.24 17.96 8.83
C VAL A 111 2.58 18.15 9.53
N PHE A 112 3.65 17.89 8.81
CA PHE A 112 5.03 18.10 9.29
C PHE A 112 5.51 19.47 8.83
N ARG A 113 5.97 20.30 9.77
CA ARG A 113 6.43 21.68 9.46
C ARG A 113 7.68 21.67 8.59
N ASP A 114 8.60 20.73 8.83
CA ASP A 114 9.83 20.55 8.06
C ASP A 114 9.65 19.75 6.75
N GLY A 115 8.45 19.22 6.50
CA GLY A 115 8.17 18.35 5.37
C GLY A 115 8.77 16.94 5.49
N ASN A 116 9.51 16.63 6.56
CA ASN A 116 10.09 15.32 6.80
C ASN A 116 9.11 14.41 7.56
N THR A 117 8.47 13.51 6.86
CA THR A 117 7.45 12.59 7.39
C THR A 117 7.99 11.55 8.38
N LEU A 118 9.29 11.43 8.54
CA LEU A 118 9.93 10.55 9.50
C LEU A 118 10.25 11.25 10.83
N ASN A 119 10.26 12.60 10.84
CA ASN A 119 10.53 13.38 12.04
C ASN A 119 9.25 13.57 12.87
N CYS A 120 8.88 12.51 13.58
CA CYS A 120 7.68 12.49 14.42
C CYS A 120 7.95 13.10 15.81
N THR A 121 8.32 14.37 15.87
CA THR A 121 8.40 15.14 17.13
C THR A 121 7.19 16.06 17.24
N LEU A 122 6.68 16.26 18.45
CA LEU A 122 5.46 17.07 18.66
C LEU A 122 5.64 18.52 18.20
N GLU A 123 6.84 19.07 18.35
CA GLU A 123 7.20 20.43 17.93
C GLU A 123 7.14 20.61 16.40
N ASN A 124 7.42 19.53 15.68
CA ASN A 124 7.39 19.50 14.21
C ASN A 124 5.97 19.26 13.63
N LEU A 125 5.00 18.91 14.47
CA LEU A 125 3.64 18.65 14.05
C LEU A 125 2.77 19.89 14.13
N GLU A 126 1.89 20.03 13.17
CA GLU A 126 0.90 21.10 13.10
C GLU A 126 -0.45 20.52 12.65
N CYS A 127 -1.52 20.97 13.32
CA CYS A 127 -2.88 20.57 12.92
C CYS A 127 -3.52 21.72 12.13
N ILE A 128 -3.79 21.47 10.86
CA ILE A 128 -4.35 22.47 9.94
C ILE A 128 -5.65 21.96 9.32
N SER A 129 -6.52 22.88 8.93
CA SER A 129 -7.74 22.54 8.22
C SER A 129 -7.47 22.03 6.80
N ASN A 130 -8.39 21.23 6.26
CA ASN A 130 -8.33 20.78 4.86
C ASN A 130 -8.27 21.95 3.88
N ALA A 131 -8.96 23.05 4.18
CA ALA A 131 -8.96 24.26 3.36
C ALA A 131 -7.55 24.89 3.33
N GLU A 132 -6.93 25.02 4.49
CA GLU A 132 -5.58 25.55 4.59
C GLU A 132 -4.54 24.63 3.92
N LEU A 133 -4.66 23.30 4.12
CA LEU A 133 -3.81 22.32 3.44
C LEU A 133 -3.92 22.43 1.92
N MET A 134 -5.16 22.57 1.39
CA MET A 134 -5.39 22.78 -0.02
C MET A 134 -4.79 24.10 -0.52
N GLN A 135 -4.92 25.18 0.25
CA GLN A 135 -4.33 26.47 -0.09
C GLN A 135 -2.80 26.38 -0.11
N ARG A 136 -2.16 25.77 0.89
CA ARG A 136 -0.70 25.58 0.94
C ARG A 136 -0.17 24.77 -0.26
N ASN A 137 -0.92 23.73 -0.67
CA ASN A 137 -0.56 22.85 -1.79
C ASN A 137 -1.03 23.35 -3.15
N SER A 138 -1.65 24.53 -3.21
CA SER A 138 -2.18 25.07 -4.46
C SER A 138 -1.06 25.41 -5.44
N LEU A 139 -1.27 25.08 -6.73
CA LEU A 139 -0.41 25.50 -7.82
C LEU A 139 -0.23 27.03 -7.90
N HIS A 140 -1.20 27.79 -7.39
CA HIS A 140 -1.12 29.25 -7.38
C HIS A 140 0.03 29.81 -6.55
N ASN A 141 0.54 29.02 -5.57
CA ASN A 141 1.67 29.42 -4.73
C ASN A 141 3.03 29.17 -5.38
N LEU A 142 3.06 28.47 -6.52
CA LEU A 142 4.31 28.17 -7.22
C LEU A 142 4.72 29.35 -8.11
N PRO A 143 6.03 29.57 -8.36
CA PRO A 143 6.53 30.48 -9.37
C PRO A 143 5.94 30.17 -10.75
N GLY A 144 5.78 31.22 -11.61
CA GLY A 144 5.17 31.08 -12.93
C GLY A 144 5.79 30.00 -13.79
N GLU A 145 7.13 29.95 -13.84
CA GLU A 145 7.88 28.96 -14.58
C GLU A 145 7.58 27.52 -14.13
N VAL A 146 7.45 27.31 -12.81
CA VAL A 146 7.13 25.99 -12.27
C VAL A 146 5.69 25.58 -12.60
N LYS A 147 4.75 26.54 -12.62
CA LYS A 147 3.36 26.29 -13.05
C LYS A 147 3.34 25.80 -14.49
N GLU A 148 4.06 26.47 -15.40
CA GLU A 148 4.14 26.07 -16.81
C GLU A 148 4.70 24.66 -16.96
N LEU A 149 5.76 24.31 -16.23
CA LEU A 149 6.32 22.95 -16.25
C LEU A 149 5.32 21.89 -15.78
N VAL A 150 4.52 22.20 -14.74
CA VAL A 150 3.47 21.28 -14.25
C VAL A 150 2.39 21.10 -15.32
N TYR A 151 1.96 22.17 -16.00
CA TYR A 151 0.99 22.08 -17.09
C TYR A 151 1.53 21.29 -18.29
N LEU A 152 2.78 21.53 -18.69
CA LEU A 152 3.43 20.82 -19.78
C LEU A 152 3.57 19.32 -19.47
N LYS A 153 3.97 18.98 -18.24
CA LYS A 153 4.02 17.59 -17.78
C LYS A 153 2.65 16.91 -17.86
N GLY A 154 1.59 17.62 -17.44
CA GLY A 154 0.22 17.10 -17.51
C GLY A 154 -0.27 16.88 -18.95
N ARG A 155 0.09 17.75 -19.88
CA ARG A 155 -0.21 17.60 -21.31
C ARG A 155 0.55 16.41 -21.92
N LEU A 156 1.83 16.28 -21.63
CA LEU A 156 2.66 15.17 -22.09
C LEU A 156 2.15 13.83 -21.59
N SER A 157 1.81 13.72 -20.30
CA SER A 157 1.24 12.49 -19.72
C SER A 157 -0.08 12.09 -20.39
N ARG A 158 -0.94 13.06 -20.72
CA ARG A 158 -2.19 12.77 -21.46
C ARG A 158 -1.90 12.26 -22.87
N ALA A 159 -1.02 12.92 -23.62
CA ALA A 159 -0.64 12.49 -24.96
C ALA A 159 -0.03 11.07 -25.00
N ILE A 160 0.82 10.73 -24.01
CA ILE A 160 1.36 9.37 -23.88
C ILE A 160 0.27 8.34 -23.60
N ASN A 161 -0.66 8.65 -22.71
CA ASN A 161 -1.75 7.73 -22.39
C ASN A 161 -2.71 7.53 -23.56
N GLU A 162 -2.98 8.58 -24.34
CA GLU A 162 -3.79 8.50 -25.57
C GLU A 162 -3.08 7.63 -26.63
N SER A 163 -1.78 7.79 -26.79
CA SER A 163 -0.99 6.95 -27.72
C SER A 163 -0.92 5.48 -27.32
N ASN A 164 -0.91 5.18 -26.02
CA ASN A 164 -0.88 3.80 -25.52
C ASN A 164 -2.24 3.10 -25.55
N ASN A 165 -3.33 3.82 -25.76
CA ASN A 165 -4.70 3.28 -25.82
C ASN A 165 -5.21 3.12 -27.26
N GLN A 166 -4.42 3.44 -28.27
CA GLN A 166 -4.64 3.16 -29.69
C GLN A 166 -3.93 1.87 -30.09
#